data_269f0bb1c255d4d6bbae06aeda7cb062
#
_entry.id   269f0bb1c255d4d6bbae06aeda7cb062
#
_cell.length_a   1.000
_cell.length_b   1.000
_cell.length_c   1.000
_cell.angle_alpha   90.00
_cell.angle_beta   90.00
_cell.angle_gamma   90.00
#
_symmetry.space_group_name_H-M   'P 1'
#
loop_
_entity.id
_entity.type
_entity.pdbx_description
1 polymer ?
#
loop_
_entity_poly.entity_id
_entity_poly.type
_entity_poly.pdbx_seq_one_letter_code
_entity_poly.pdbx_strand_id
1 'polypeptide(L)'
;MKIWKSILFTTLLSCGAVAAPVELDQVAVIVNDGVILQSDINTAMKTLQANARQSGKSLPSASVLKEQVVEKLIIDTLQGQEADRIGVRIDDNRLNQAIAEIARNNNQSVEELAASVQAEGLSYPEFREQIRKEIAASEARNALVRRRINILPAEVDSLADQLAKETNATVQYKIGHIQLRFTDGQDKSEVEAQAKALVKKLNDGADFTEMAYTYSKGPKALQGGDWGWMRKEEMPTIFADQIKMQNKGSIIGPFRSGVGFHILKIEDVKGLETVAVTEVNARHILIKPTVILSDEGAKKQLNEFVRRIKAGEATFAQLASQYSQDPGSAAQDGELGYQTPDLYVPEFKHQVETLPVGSISEPFKTVHGWHIVEVLDRRQVDRTDSAMKNKAYRILFNRKFNEEAGAWMQELRASAFVEIVDDNNDN
;
A
#
# COMPACT_ATOMS: atom_id res chain seq x y z
N MET A 1 95.91 -49.12 11.48
CA MET A 1 94.87 -49.05 10.58
C MET A 1 93.59 -49.39 11.30
N LYS A 2 92.86 -48.44 11.87
CA LYS A 2 91.67 -48.72 12.70
C LYS A 2 90.53 -47.94 12.15
N ILE A 3 89.50 -48.66 11.73
CA ILE A 3 88.24 -48.20 11.24
C ILE A 3 87.35 -47.85 12.41
N TRP A 4 86.91 -46.60 12.56
CA TRP A 4 85.95 -46.20 13.56
C TRP A 4 84.60 -45.97 12.87
N LYS A 5 83.62 -46.79 13.27
CA LYS A 5 82.22 -46.68 12.83
C LYS A 5 81.52 -45.67 13.77
N SER A 6 81.08 -44.55 13.23
CA SER A 6 80.18 -43.63 13.93
C SER A 6 78.75 -44.06 13.74
N ILE A 7 78.04 -44.42 14.82
CA ILE A 7 76.63 -44.72 14.86
C ILE A 7 75.93 -43.41 15.10
N LEU A 8 75.11 -42.95 14.08
CA LEU A 8 74.29 -41.79 14.20
C LEU A 8 72.96 -42.21 14.84
N PHE A 9 72.66 -41.75 16.04
CA PHE A 9 71.42 -42.01 16.76
C PHE A 9 70.41 -40.96 16.37
N THR A 10 69.44 -41.29 15.42
CA THR A 10 68.35 -40.41 15.04
C THR A 10 67.24 -40.51 16.05
N THR A 11 67.10 -39.50 16.91
CA THR A 11 65.93 -39.34 17.81
C THR A 11 64.77 -38.77 16.99
N LEU A 12 63.75 -39.61 16.71
CA LEU A 12 62.44 -39.17 16.24
C LEU A 12 61.74 -38.43 17.37
N LEU A 13 61.67 -37.08 17.29
CA LEU A 13 60.70 -36.31 18.06
C LEU A 13 59.32 -36.52 17.42
N SER A 14 58.51 -37.37 18.02
CA SER A 14 57.05 -37.43 17.75
C SER A 14 56.41 -36.18 18.37
N CYS A 15 56.18 -35.16 17.53
CA CYS A 15 55.30 -34.04 17.86
C CYS A 15 53.85 -34.58 17.92
N GLY A 16 53.43 -34.96 19.12
CA GLY A 16 52.01 -35.21 19.37
C GLY A 16 51.23 -33.91 19.13
N ALA A 17 50.48 -33.84 18.03
CA ALA A 17 49.47 -32.81 17.85
C ALA A 17 48.42 -33.04 18.98
N VAL A 18 48.48 -32.27 20.03
CA VAL A 18 47.38 -32.16 21.00
C VAL A 18 46.29 -31.41 20.23
N ALA A 19 45.30 -32.16 19.71
CA ALA A 19 44.05 -31.56 19.31
C ALA A 19 43.47 -30.85 20.53
N ALA A 20 43.34 -29.52 20.46
CA ALA A 20 42.62 -28.77 21.47
C ALA A 20 41.21 -29.38 21.61
N PRO A 21 40.73 -29.63 22.82
CA PRO A 21 39.38 -30.12 23.01
C PRO A 21 38.43 -29.12 22.34
N VAL A 22 37.64 -29.59 21.36
CA VAL A 22 36.51 -28.81 20.87
C VAL A 22 35.51 -28.82 22.01
N GLU A 23 35.35 -27.71 22.72
CA GLU A 23 34.25 -27.56 23.67
C GLU A 23 32.95 -27.81 22.90
N LEU A 24 32.25 -28.88 23.24
CA LEU A 24 30.90 -29.14 22.74
C LEU A 24 30.00 -28.05 23.30
N ASP A 25 29.24 -27.40 22.41
CA ASP A 25 28.28 -26.36 22.81
C ASP A 25 27.21 -26.94 23.74
N GLN A 26 26.89 -26.23 24.80
CA GLN A 26 25.95 -26.71 25.82
C GLN A 26 24.51 -26.33 25.44
N VAL A 27 23.59 -27.27 25.69
CA VAL A 27 22.16 -27.01 25.60
C VAL A 27 21.71 -26.13 26.75
N ALA A 28 21.28 -24.91 26.48
CA ALA A 28 20.83 -23.98 27.49
C ALA A 28 19.29 -24.04 27.71
N VAL A 29 18.52 -24.29 26.67
CA VAL A 29 17.06 -24.40 26.75
C VAL A 29 16.55 -25.47 25.77
N ILE A 30 15.62 -26.29 26.22
CA ILE A 30 14.84 -27.22 25.39
C ILE A 30 13.49 -26.57 25.11
N VAL A 31 13.08 -26.52 23.84
CA VAL A 31 11.80 -25.91 23.39
C VAL A 31 11.09 -26.89 22.48
N ASN A 32 10.10 -27.64 22.99
CA ASN A 32 9.47 -28.77 22.32
C ASN A 32 10.52 -29.76 21.79
N ASP A 33 10.62 -29.92 20.45
CA ASP A 33 11.59 -30.80 19.79
C ASP A 33 12.91 -30.09 19.43
N GLY A 34 13.04 -28.80 19.74
CA GLY A 34 14.21 -27.98 19.43
C GLY A 34 15.04 -27.65 20.66
N VAL A 35 16.25 -27.18 20.43
CA VAL A 35 17.19 -26.73 21.50
C VAL A 35 17.72 -25.34 21.18
N ILE A 36 18.00 -24.58 22.23
CA ILE A 36 18.74 -23.31 22.17
C ILE A 36 20.07 -23.57 22.86
N LEU A 37 21.17 -23.26 22.18
CA LEU A 37 22.52 -23.48 22.68
C LEU A 37 23.02 -22.28 23.49
N GLN A 38 23.99 -22.49 24.34
CA GLN A 38 24.63 -21.40 25.10
C GLN A 38 25.32 -20.40 24.15
N SER A 39 25.88 -20.88 23.05
CA SER A 39 26.46 -20.04 21.99
C SER A 39 25.43 -19.11 21.34
N ASP A 40 24.17 -19.56 21.13
CA ASP A 40 23.10 -18.74 20.59
C ASP A 40 22.79 -17.56 21.51
N ILE A 41 22.67 -17.83 22.81
CA ILE A 41 22.44 -16.80 23.83
C ILE A 41 23.60 -15.79 23.84
N ASN A 42 24.84 -16.28 23.84
CA ASN A 42 26.03 -15.45 23.88
C ASN A 42 26.14 -14.56 22.62
N THR A 43 25.83 -15.11 21.46
CA THR A 43 25.83 -14.38 20.19
C THR A 43 24.75 -13.29 20.19
N ALA A 44 23.52 -13.62 20.59
CA ALA A 44 22.44 -12.63 20.67
C ALA A 44 22.76 -11.52 21.69
N MET A 45 23.35 -11.86 22.84
CA MET A 45 23.80 -10.88 23.82
C MET A 45 24.86 -9.92 23.26
N LYS A 46 25.88 -10.45 22.56
CA LYS A 46 26.95 -9.65 21.93
C LYS A 46 26.38 -8.71 20.88
N THR A 47 25.50 -9.21 20.02
CA THR A 47 24.85 -8.41 18.97
C THR A 47 24.01 -7.26 19.56
N LEU A 48 23.23 -7.53 20.60
CA LEU A 48 22.45 -6.47 21.28
C LEU A 48 23.35 -5.44 21.95
N GLN A 49 24.46 -5.86 22.59
CA GLN A 49 25.42 -4.94 23.20
C GLN A 49 26.14 -4.08 22.16
N ALA A 50 26.52 -4.65 21.01
CA ALA A 50 27.13 -3.91 19.90
C ALA A 50 26.17 -2.85 19.36
N ASN A 51 24.92 -3.23 19.05
CA ASN A 51 23.88 -2.33 18.55
C ASN A 51 23.55 -1.19 19.54
N ALA A 52 23.53 -1.50 20.84
CA ALA A 52 23.29 -0.49 21.87
C ALA A 52 24.43 0.53 21.95
N ARG A 53 25.69 0.06 21.88
CA ARG A 53 26.87 0.94 21.84
C ARG A 53 26.84 1.85 20.63
N GLN A 54 26.52 1.31 19.45
CA GLN A 54 26.45 2.08 18.20
C GLN A 54 25.33 3.13 18.23
N SER A 55 24.17 2.79 18.86
CA SER A 55 23.01 3.68 18.95
C SER A 55 23.01 4.59 20.19
N GLY A 56 24.03 4.49 21.06
CA GLY A 56 24.13 5.27 22.31
C GLY A 56 23.03 4.95 23.34
N LYS A 57 22.39 3.78 23.25
CA LYS A 57 21.34 3.35 24.19
C LYS A 57 21.91 2.60 25.37
N SER A 58 21.38 2.86 26.59
CA SER A 58 21.70 2.09 27.77
C SER A 58 20.96 0.75 27.78
N LEU A 59 21.66 -0.33 28.16
CA LEU A 59 21.08 -1.65 28.36
C LEU A 59 20.75 -1.89 29.85
N PRO A 60 19.80 -2.78 30.15
CA PRO A 60 19.55 -3.25 31.50
C PRO A 60 20.76 -4.03 32.04
N SER A 61 20.69 -4.48 33.31
CA SER A 61 21.71 -5.34 33.86
C SER A 61 21.91 -6.61 33.04
N ALA A 62 23.12 -7.21 33.08
CA ALA A 62 23.43 -8.38 32.27
C ALA A 62 22.48 -9.56 32.54
N SER A 63 22.03 -9.75 33.79
CA SER A 63 21.06 -10.80 34.13
C SER A 63 19.69 -10.58 33.50
N VAL A 64 19.15 -9.37 33.59
CA VAL A 64 17.87 -9.02 32.96
C VAL A 64 17.95 -9.09 31.41
N LEU A 65 19.09 -8.67 30.86
CA LEU A 65 19.30 -8.77 29.40
C LEU A 65 19.37 -10.25 28.97
N LYS A 66 20.07 -11.12 29.73
CA LYS A 66 20.12 -12.56 29.43
C LYS A 66 18.72 -13.18 29.46
N GLU A 67 17.93 -12.89 30.47
CA GLU A 67 16.55 -13.38 30.58
C GLU A 67 15.69 -12.96 29.37
N GLN A 68 15.77 -11.69 28.98
CA GLN A 68 15.04 -11.18 27.78
C GLN A 68 15.51 -11.83 26.48
N VAL A 69 16.81 -12.08 26.34
CA VAL A 69 17.38 -12.77 25.18
C VAL A 69 16.90 -14.22 25.13
N VAL A 70 16.93 -14.93 26.25
CA VAL A 70 16.44 -16.32 26.34
C VAL A 70 14.96 -16.39 25.93
N GLU A 71 14.12 -15.53 26.48
CA GLU A 71 12.69 -15.51 26.15
C GLU A 71 12.46 -15.17 24.66
N LYS A 72 13.24 -14.24 24.10
CA LYS A 72 13.20 -13.94 22.67
C LYS A 72 13.56 -15.16 21.83
N LEU A 73 14.64 -15.87 22.14
CA LEU A 73 15.08 -17.06 21.41
C LEU A 73 14.05 -18.19 21.50
N ILE A 74 13.38 -18.36 22.65
CA ILE A 74 12.27 -19.31 22.81
C ILE A 74 11.15 -18.97 21.82
N ILE A 75 10.71 -17.71 21.80
CA ILE A 75 9.65 -17.26 20.88
C ILE A 75 10.06 -17.42 19.41
N ASP A 76 11.29 -17.09 19.06
CA ASP A 76 11.83 -17.23 17.69
C ASP A 76 11.84 -18.72 17.30
N THR A 77 12.27 -19.62 18.20
CA THR A 77 12.24 -21.08 17.97
C THR A 77 10.82 -21.58 17.73
N LEU A 78 9.87 -21.17 18.58
CA LEU A 78 8.45 -21.56 18.43
C LEU A 78 7.84 -21.06 17.11
N GLN A 79 8.14 -19.84 16.70
CA GLN A 79 7.70 -19.32 15.40
C GLN A 79 8.32 -20.10 14.22
N GLY A 80 9.59 -20.50 14.35
CA GLY A 80 10.26 -21.38 13.38
C GLY A 80 9.59 -22.74 13.27
N GLN A 81 9.27 -23.38 14.39
CA GLN A 81 8.53 -24.65 14.43
C GLN A 81 7.15 -24.53 13.78
N GLU A 82 6.44 -23.41 14.00
CA GLU A 82 5.17 -23.14 13.32
C GLU A 82 5.34 -22.95 11.81
N ALA A 83 6.43 -22.28 11.38
CA ALA A 83 6.74 -22.16 9.95
C ALA A 83 6.96 -23.53 9.29
N ASP A 84 7.71 -24.41 9.96
CA ASP A 84 7.93 -25.78 9.48
C ASP A 84 6.63 -26.58 9.47
N ARG A 85 5.81 -26.48 10.51
CA ARG A 85 4.50 -27.17 10.62
C ARG A 85 3.54 -26.81 9.49
N ILE A 86 3.51 -25.56 9.06
CA ILE A 86 2.64 -25.12 7.95
C ILE A 86 3.33 -25.16 6.58
N GLY A 87 4.57 -25.66 6.52
CA GLY A 87 5.30 -25.90 5.28
C GLY A 87 5.84 -24.65 4.59
N VAL A 88 6.13 -23.57 5.32
CA VAL A 88 6.78 -22.38 4.75
C VAL A 88 8.18 -22.75 4.28
N ARG A 89 8.49 -22.42 3.03
CA ARG A 89 9.83 -22.63 2.44
C ARG A 89 10.30 -21.34 1.78
N ILE A 90 11.50 -20.90 2.12
CA ILE A 90 12.11 -19.69 1.58
C ILE A 90 13.18 -20.12 0.58
N ASP A 91 12.94 -19.84 -0.70
CA ASP A 91 13.90 -20.10 -1.77
C ASP A 91 15.05 -19.08 -1.77
N ASP A 92 16.10 -19.38 -2.52
CA ASP A 92 17.29 -18.53 -2.58
C ASP A 92 17.03 -17.17 -3.23
N ASN A 93 16.07 -17.06 -4.15
CA ASN A 93 15.72 -15.78 -4.77
C ASN A 93 15.12 -14.85 -3.73
N ARG A 94 14.16 -15.35 -2.93
CA ARG A 94 13.53 -14.60 -1.85
C ARG A 94 14.55 -14.19 -0.78
N LEU A 95 15.45 -15.12 -0.39
CA LEU A 95 16.52 -14.84 0.55
C LEU A 95 17.48 -13.76 0.02
N ASN A 96 17.92 -13.87 -1.23
CA ASN A 96 18.83 -12.90 -1.83
C ASN A 96 18.21 -11.51 -1.93
N GLN A 97 16.91 -11.41 -2.24
CA GLN A 97 16.18 -10.15 -2.21
C GLN A 97 16.19 -9.51 -0.82
N ALA A 98 15.90 -10.29 0.23
CA ALA A 98 15.89 -9.79 1.60
C ALA A 98 17.29 -9.32 2.04
N ILE A 99 18.34 -10.08 1.72
CA ILE A 99 19.73 -9.68 2.03
C ILE A 99 20.11 -8.39 1.29
N ALA A 100 19.71 -8.26 0.02
CA ALA A 100 19.94 -7.03 -0.74
C ALA A 100 19.18 -5.83 -0.16
N GLU A 101 17.99 -6.03 0.42
CA GLU A 101 17.26 -4.99 1.15
C GLU A 101 17.97 -4.60 2.46
N ILE A 102 18.45 -5.57 3.23
CA ILE A 102 19.25 -5.32 4.44
C ILE A 102 20.49 -4.50 4.10
N ALA A 103 21.24 -4.89 3.05
CA ALA A 103 22.41 -4.16 2.61
C ALA A 103 22.06 -2.70 2.21
N ARG A 104 21.03 -2.49 1.41
CA ARG A 104 20.56 -1.14 1.04
C ARG A 104 20.15 -0.28 2.23
N ASN A 105 19.43 -0.86 3.20
CA ASN A 105 19.01 -0.15 4.40
C ASN A 105 20.18 0.28 5.29
N ASN A 106 21.31 -0.45 5.20
CA ASN A 106 22.58 -0.12 5.85
C ASN A 106 23.51 0.75 4.97
N ASN A 107 23.05 1.20 3.79
CA ASN A 107 23.86 1.92 2.80
C ASN A 107 25.10 1.14 2.36
N GLN A 108 24.98 -0.17 2.20
CA GLN A 108 26.05 -1.10 1.82
C GLN A 108 25.68 -1.88 0.56
N SER A 109 26.69 -2.38 -0.16
CA SER A 109 26.51 -3.47 -1.10
C SER A 109 26.35 -4.80 -0.37
N VAL A 110 25.92 -5.86 -1.05
CA VAL A 110 25.82 -7.21 -0.47
C VAL A 110 27.21 -7.74 -0.05
N GLU A 111 28.24 -7.41 -0.81
CA GLU A 111 29.64 -7.77 -0.55
C GLU A 111 30.18 -7.05 0.71
N GLU A 112 29.87 -5.77 0.86
CA GLU A 112 30.24 -4.98 2.05
C GLU A 112 29.49 -5.48 3.29
N LEU A 113 28.22 -5.84 3.17
CA LEU A 113 27.47 -6.48 4.25
C LEU A 113 28.10 -7.81 4.66
N ALA A 114 28.48 -8.66 3.68
CA ALA A 114 29.13 -9.94 3.97
C ALA A 114 30.48 -9.73 4.70
N ALA A 115 31.28 -8.74 4.30
CA ALA A 115 32.53 -8.39 4.96
C ALA A 115 32.29 -7.86 6.39
N SER A 116 31.25 -7.05 6.61
CA SER A 116 30.87 -6.54 7.95
C SER A 116 30.47 -7.69 8.88
N VAL A 117 29.65 -8.62 8.42
CA VAL A 117 29.25 -9.82 9.17
C VAL A 117 30.46 -10.65 9.58
N GLN A 118 31.42 -10.85 8.66
CA GLN A 118 32.65 -11.57 8.96
C GLN A 118 33.56 -10.81 9.94
N ALA A 119 33.64 -9.50 9.82
CA ALA A 119 34.42 -8.66 10.75
C ALA A 119 33.87 -8.70 12.20
N GLU A 120 32.56 -8.93 12.35
CA GLU A 120 31.88 -9.15 13.63
C GLU A 120 32.06 -10.57 14.15
N GLY A 121 32.80 -11.44 13.44
CA GLY A 121 33.10 -12.81 13.82
C GLY A 121 31.97 -13.80 13.52
N LEU A 122 31.00 -13.45 12.66
CA LEU A 122 29.92 -14.33 12.22
C LEU A 122 30.25 -14.94 10.85
N SER A 123 29.85 -16.20 10.64
CA SER A 123 29.94 -16.85 9.34
C SER A 123 28.83 -16.32 8.43
N TYR A 124 29.17 -15.87 7.21
CA TYR A 124 28.19 -15.38 6.25
C TYR A 124 27.13 -16.45 5.84
N PRO A 125 27.48 -17.74 5.66
CA PRO A 125 26.48 -18.80 5.48
C PRO A 125 25.51 -18.93 6.66
N GLU A 126 26.00 -18.84 7.91
CA GLU A 126 25.15 -18.90 9.11
C GLU A 126 24.22 -17.68 9.18
N PHE A 127 24.74 -16.50 8.90
CA PHE A 127 23.93 -15.28 8.77
C PHE A 127 22.81 -15.45 7.75
N ARG A 128 23.10 -15.99 6.56
CA ARG A 128 22.10 -16.26 5.53
C ARG A 128 21.01 -17.21 6.03
N GLU A 129 21.41 -18.28 6.73
CA GLU A 129 20.44 -19.24 7.25
C GLU A 129 19.59 -18.65 8.40
N GLN A 130 20.16 -17.79 9.22
CA GLN A 130 19.41 -17.03 10.21
C GLN A 130 18.36 -16.13 9.54
N ILE A 131 18.73 -15.36 8.53
CA ILE A 131 17.77 -14.53 7.77
C ILE A 131 16.67 -15.39 7.13
N ARG A 132 17.02 -16.57 6.59
CA ARG A 132 16.02 -17.52 6.05
C ARG A 132 14.99 -17.93 7.10
N LYS A 133 15.44 -18.29 8.30
CA LYS A 133 14.57 -18.65 9.43
C LYS A 133 13.70 -17.48 9.87
N GLU A 134 14.25 -16.27 9.95
CA GLU A 134 13.51 -15.07 10.33
C GLU A 134 12.40 -14.73 9.31
N ILE A 135 12.69 -14.86 8.01
CA ILE A 135 11.67 -14.68 6.95
C ILE A 135 10.58 -15.74 7.09
N ALA A 136 10.95 -17.02 7.26
CA ALA A 136 9.99 -18.11 7.39
C ALA A 136 9.06 -17.91 8.61
N ALA A 137 9.63 -17.56 9.77
CA ALA A 137 8.88 -17.25 10.97
C ALA A 137 7.92 -16.04 10.78
N SER A 138 8.40 -15.00 10.12
CA SER A 138 7.59 -13.82 9.80
C SER A 138 6.43 -14.14 8.84
N GLU A 139 6.69 -14.94 7.80
CA GLU A 139 5.65 -15.37 6.85
C GLU A 139 4.62 -16.28 7.52
N ALA A 140 5.06 -17.22 8.37
CA ALA A 140 4.17 -18.06 9.17
C ALA A 140 3.27 -17.22 10.08
N ARG A 141 3.86 -16.31 10.85
CA ARG A 141 3.11 -15.38 11.70
C ARG A 141 2.09 -14.60 10.88
N ASN A 142 2.51 -14.00 9.77
CA ASN A 142 1.61 -13.24 8.89
C ASN A 142 0.46 -14.08 8.38
N ALA A 143 0.72 -15.31 7.94
CA ALA A 143 -0.31 -16.22 7.42
C ALA A 143 -1.30 -16.65 8.51
N LEU A 144 -0.81 -17.03 9.70
CA LEU A 144 -1.62 -17.55 10.79
C LEU A 144 -2.43 -16.43 11.47
N VAL A 145 -1.81 -15.28 11.73
CA VAL A 145 -2.47 -14.13 12.37
C VAL A 145 -3.52 -13.53 11.45
N ARG A 146 -3.24 -13.36 10.15
CA ARG A 146 -4.23 -12.84 9.19
C ARG A 146 -5.53 -13.64 9.18
N ARG A 147 -5.48 -14.96 9.34
CA ARG A 147 -6.68 -15.83 9.37
C ARG A 147 -7.56 -15.60 10.59
N ARG A 148 -7.02 -15.03 11.65
CA ARG A 148 -7.74 -14.72 12.91
C ARG A 148 -8.39 -13.35 12.88
N ILE A 149 -7.95 -12.46 11.98
CA ILE A 149 -8.46 -11.09 11.90
C ILE A 149 -9.81 -11.09 11.19
N ASN A 150 -10.81 -10.57 11.88
CA ASN A 150 -12.11 -10.25 11.31
C ASN A 150 -12.36 -8.74 11.46
N ILE A 151 -12.59 -8.06 10.34
CA ILE A 151 -12.92 -6.62 10.28
C ILE A 151 -14.31 -6.49 9.68
N LEU A 152 -15.25 -6.03 10.50
CA LEU A 152 -16.62 -5.84 10.05
C LEU A 152 -16.76 -4.57 9.21
N PRO A 153 -17.56 -4.55 8.15
CA PRO A 153 -17.83 -3.36 7.36
C PRO A 153 -18.26 -2.15 8.22
N ALA A 154 -19.07 -2.39 9.25
CA ALA A 154 -19.52 -1.34 10.16
C ALA A 154 -18.39 -0.69 10.97
N GLU A 155 -17.32 -1.43 11.31
CA GLU A 155 -16.14 -0.87 11.97
C GLU A 155 -15.37 0.05 11.00
N VAL A 156 -15.27 -0.36 9.72
CA VAL A 156 -14.63 0.43 8.67
C VAL A 156 -15.41 1.71 8.43
N ASP A 157 -16.72 1.62 8.27
CA ASP A 157 -17.60 2.78 8.06
C ASP A 157 -17.52 3.74 9.25
N SER A 158 -17.61 3.25 10.49
CA SER A 158 -17.52 4.07 11.70
C SER A 158 -16.18 4.82 11.80
N LEU A 159 -15.07 4.14 11.56
CA LEU A 159 -13.75 4.79 11.59
C LEU A 159 -13.55 5.75 10.41
N ALA A 160 -14.04 5.40 9.22
CA ALA A 160 -13.99 6.29 8.05
C ALA A 160 -14.77 7.59 8.31
N ASP A 161 -15.97 7.50 8.91
CA ASP A 161 -16.77 8.66 9.32
C ASP A 161 -16.05 9.52 10.37
N GLN A 162 -15.38 8.90 11.33
CA GLN A 162 -14.57 9.63 12.32
C GLN A 162 -13.41 10.37 11.66
N LEU A 163 -12.64 9.71 10.81
CA LEU A 163 -11.53 10.32 10.06
C LEU A 163 -12.02 11.45 9.15
N ALA A 164 -13.17 11.26 8.49
CA ALA A 164 -13.78 12.30 7.66
C ALA A 164 -14.21 13.52 8.50
N LYS A 165 -14.78 13.32 9.69
CA LYS A 165 -15.12 14.42 10.61
C LYS A 165 -13.89 15.20 11.07
N GLU A 166 -12.81 14.51 11.44
CA GLU A 166 -11.54 15.14 11.82
C GLU A 166 -10.94 15.96 10.68
N THR A 167 -10.95 15.41 9.45
CA THR A 167 -10.49 16.12 8.25
C THR A 167 -11.39 17.33 7.96
N ASN A 168 -12.72 17.14 7.99
CA ASN A 168 -13.70 18.20 7.70
C ASN A 168 -13.68 19.35 8.73
N ALA A 169 -13.25 19.10 9.97
CA ALA A 169 -13.11 20.16 10.98
C ALA A 169 -12.06 21.22 10.60
N THR A 170 -11.15 20.92 9.67
CA THR A 170 -10.14 21.86 9.15
C THR A 170 -10.54 22.52 7.84
N VAL A 171 -11.62 22.05 7.20
CA VAL A 171 -12.07 22.57 5.90
C VAL A 171 -12.67 23.96 6.05
N GLN A 172 -12.18 24.88 5.24
CA GLN A 172 -12.74 26.24 5.10
C GLN A 172 -13.25 26.45 3.67
N TYR A 173 -14.40 27.08 3.57
CA TYR A 173 -15.02 27.45 2.29
C TYR A 173 -15.02 28.96 2.16
N LYS A 174 -14.62 29.48 0.99
CA LYS A 174 -14.89 30.84 0.60
C LYS A 174 -16.22 30.87 -0.12
N ILE A 175 -17.20 31.62 0.41
CA ILE A 175 -18.60 31.52 0.01
C ILE A 175 -19.08 32.83 -0.59
N GLY A 176 -19.67 32.73 -1.79
CA GLY A 176 -20.55 33.76 -2.35
C GLY A 176 -22.01 33.45 -2.01
N HIS A 177 -22.82 34.48 -1.75
CA HIS A 177 -24.24 34.32 -1.41
C HIS A 177 -25.13 35.35 -2.12
N ILE A 178 -26.20 34.88 -2.77
CA ILE A 178 -27.28 35.68 -3.31
C ILE A 178 -28.56 35.35 -2.54
N GLN A 179 -29.28 36.39 -2.09
CA GLN A 179 -30.58 36.25 -1.45
C GLN A 179 -31.65 36.99 -2.24
N LEU A 180 -32.69 36.30 -2.68
CA LEU A 180 -33.90 36.85 -3.23
C LEU A 180 -34.96 36.92 -2.13
N ARG A 181 -35.27 38.09 -1.65
CA ARG A 181 -36.13 38.33 -0.50
C ARG A 181 -37.59 38.30 -0.92
N PHE A 182 -38.47 37.76 -0.09
CA PHE A 182 -39.90 37.95 -0.23
C PHE A 182 -40.25 39.42 0.16
N THR A 183 -41.11 40.03 -0.63
CA THR A 183 -41.69 41.36 -0.35
C THR A 183 -43.20 41.19 -0.16
N ASP A 184 -43.80 42.11 0.63
CA ASP A 184 -45.22 42.04 0.91
C ASP A 184 -46.03 42.15 -0.38
N GLY A 185 -46.98 41.22 -0.56
CA GLY A 185 -47.84 41.14 -1.73
C GLY A 185 -47.22 40.46 -2.98
N GLN A 186 -45.96 40.04 -2.91
CA GLN A 186 -45.32 39.34 -4.00
C GLN A 186 -45.65 37.84 -3.97
N ASP A 187 -45.96 37.27 -5.15
CA ASP A 187 -46.11 35.83 -5.26
C ASP A 187 -44.75 35.12 -5.06
N LYS A 188 -44.71 34.22 -4.04
CA LYS A 188 -43.52 33.46 -3.74
C LYS A 188 -43.08 32.53 -4.87
N SER A 189 -43.99 32.13 -5.75
CA SER A 189 -43.69 31.29 -6.90
C SER A 189 -42.92 32.08 -7.98
N GLU A 190 -43.13 33.38 -8.12
CA GLU A 190 -42.36 34.25 -9.02
C GLU A 190 -40.92 34.40 -8.52
N VAL A 191 -40.72 34.58 -7.19
CA VAL A 191 -39.40 34.68 -6.60
C VAL A 191 -38.62 33.34 -6.75
N GLU A 192 -39.34 32.22 -6.63
CA GLU A 192 -38.75 30.89 -6.87
C GLU A 192 -38.33 30.73 -8.33
N ALA A 193 -39.18 31.10 -9.27
CA ALA A 193 -38.86 31.04 -10.68
C ALA A 193 -37.66 31.91 -11.04
N GLN A 194 -37.55 33.11 -10.45
CA GLN A 194 -36.41 33.99 -10.62
C GLN A 194 -35.13 33.36 -10.03
N ALA A 195 -35.20 32.72 -8.83
CA ALA A 195 -34.10 32.05 -8.24
C ALA A 195 -33.57 30.86 -9.07
N LYS A 196 -34.50 30.05 -9.62
CA LYS A 196 -34.17 28.95 -10.55
C LYS A 196 -33.50 29.47 -11.82
N ALA A 197 -34.02 30.56 -12.39
CA ALA A 197 -33.44 31.19 -13.58
C ALA A 197 -32.01 31.72 -13.32
N LEU A 198 -31.77 32.28 -12.13
CA LEU A 198 -30.41 32.72 -11.74
C LEU A 198 -29.45 31.55 -11.58
N VAL A 199 -29.85 30.46 -10.90
CA VAL A 199 -29.03 29.25 -10.80
C VAL A 199 -28.67 28.73 -12.18
N LYS A 200 -29.61 28.70 -13.10
CA LYS A 200 -29.32 28.28 -14.47
C LYS A 200 -28.28 29.18 -15.13
N LYS A 201 -28.45 30.52 -15.07
CA LYS A 201 -27.45 31.47 -15.61
C LYS A 201 -26.06 31.28 -15.02
N LEU A 202 -25.98 31.06 -13.70
CA LEU A 202 -24.72 30.85 -13.01
C LEU A 202 -24.04 29.54 -13.46
N ASN A 203 -24.80 28.47 -13.64
CA ASN A 203 -24.29 27.21 -14.17
C ASN A 203 -23.87 27.34 -15.65
N ASP A 204 -24.52 28.24 -16.40
CA ASP A 204 -24.17 28.55 -17.79
C ASP A 204 -22.96 29.52 -17.89
N GLY A 205 -22.33 29.89 -16.74
CA GLY A 205 -21.09 30.66 -16.69
C GLY A 205 -21.23 32.17 -16.41
N ALA A 206 -22.42 32.65 -16.01
CA ALA A 206 -22.61 34.06 -15.64
C ALA A 206 -21.75 34.41 -14.41
N ASP A 207 -21.25 35.66 -14.34
CA ASP A 207 -20.47 36.14 -13.20
C ASP A 207 -21.33 36.27 -11.96
N PHE A 208 -20.89 35.56 -10.87
CA PHE A 208 -21.63 35.51 -9.61
C PHE A 208 -21.68 36.88 -8.93
N THR A 209 -20.58 37.59 -8.95
CA THR A 209 -20.46 38.90 -8.31
C THR A 209 -21.37 39.91 -8.94
N GLU A 210 -21.45 39.92 -10.27
CA GLU A 210 -22.39 40.77 -11.04
C GLU A 210 -23.85 40.40 -10.75
N MET A 211 -24.17 39.09 -10.71
CA MET A 211 -25.51 38.63 -10.35
C MET A 211 -25.87 39.01 -8.89
N ALA A 212 -24.91 38.94 -7.98
CA ALA A 212 -25.10 39.35 -6.58
C ALA A 212 -25.39 40.84 -6.47
N TYR A 213 -24.65 41.72 -7.16
CA TYR A 213 -24.94 43.15 -7.22
C TYR A 213 -26.32 43.45 -7.76
N THR A 214 -26.74 42.74 -8.81
CA THR A 214 -27.99 43.01 -9.53
C THR A 214 -29.21 42.52 -8.76
N TYR A 215 -29.16 41.32 -8.23
CA TYR A 215 -30.33 40.61 -7.74
C TYR A 215 -30.36 40.38 -6.22
N SER A 216 -29.22 40.37 -5.54
CA SER A 216 -29.22 40.04 -4.15
C SER A 216 -29.78 41.16 -3.26
N LYS A 217 -30.60 40.77 -2.29
CA LYS A 217 -31.09 41.61 -1.19
C LYS A 217 -30.51 41.14 0.13
N GLY A 218 -29.41 40.37 0.12
CA GLY A 218 -28.72 39.89 1.28
C GLY A 218 -27.76 40.89 1.90
N PRO A 219 -27.23 40.60 3.12
CA PRO A 219 -26.39 41.53 3.86
C PRO A 219 -25.09 41.93 3.14
N LYS A 220 -24.59 41.08 2.24
CA LYS A 220 -23.33 41.29 1.50
C LYS A 220 -23.57 41.60 0.01
N ALA A 221 -24.79 41.97 -0.40
CA ALA A 221 -25.13 42.27 -1.80
C ALA A 221 -24.19 43.33 -2.40
N LEU A 222 -23.93 44.43 -1.69
CA LEU A 222 -23.04 45.51 -2.14
C LEU A 222 -21.54 45.19 -2.07
N GLN A 223 -21.21 43.96 -1.67
CA GLN A 223 -19.85 43.39 -1.65
C GLN A 223 -19.75 42.21 -2.62
N GLY A 224 -20.64 42.14 -3.64
CA GLY A 224 -20.68 41.04 -4.59
C GLY A 224 -21.11 39.73 -4.00
N GLY A 225 -21.72 39.74 -2.80
CA GLY A 225 -22.14 38.54 -2.08
C GLY A 225 -21.01 37.82 -1.34
N ASP A 226 -19.80 38.33 -1.29
CA ASP A 226 -18.63 37.68 -0.68
C ASP A 226 -18.74 37.64 0.87
N TRP A 227 -18.80 36.45 1.41
CA TRP A 227 -18.82 36.16 2.86
C TRP A 227 -17.42 35.83 3.43
N GLY A 228 -16.42 35.71 2.56
CA GLY A 228 -15.06 35.35 2.93
C GLY A 228 -14.90 33.86 3.28
N TRP A 229 -13.80 33.58 3.97
CA TRP A 229 -13.46 32.22 4.42
C TRP A 229 -14.18 31.89 5.72
N MET A 230 -14.89 30.75 5.75
CA MET A 230 -15.62 30.25 6.91
C MET A 230 -15.51 28.73 7.02
N ARG A 231 -15.37 28.24 8.25
CA ARG A 231 -15.62 26.82 8.54
C ARG A 231 -17.11 26.56 8.60
N LYS A 232 -17.51 25.31 8.41
CA LYS A 232 -18.92 24.91 8.42
C LYS A 232 -19.65 25.34 9.70
N GLU A 233 -18.97 25.24 10.85
CA GLU A 233 -19.50 25.60 12.18
C GLU A 233 -19.69 27.11 12.37
N GLU A 234 -19.02 27.92 11.56
CA GLU A 234 -19.09 29.39 11.58
C GLU A 234 -20.20 29.94 10.68
N MET A 235 -20.78 29.07 9.83
CA MET A 235 -21.83 29.45 8.89
C MET A 235 -23.20 29.47 9.53
N PRO A 236 -24.13 30.31 9.00
CA PRO A 236 -25.55 30.12 9.31
C PRO A 236 -25.99 28.67 9.03
N THR A 237 -26.75 28.07 9.94
CA THR A 237 -27.17 26.67 9.83
C THR A 237 -27.75 26.32 8.49
N ILE A 238 -28.58 27.22 7.90
CA ILE A 238 -29.18 27.03 6.58
C ILE A 238 -28.13 26.91 5.45
N PHE A 239 -26.93 27.49 5.59
CA PHE A 239 -25.82 27.32 4.62
C PHE A 239 -25.07 26.04 4.93
N ALA A 240 -24.72 25.81 6.20
CA ALA A 240 -24.01 24.63 6.66
C ALA A 240 -24.68 23.32 6.26
N ASP A 241 -26.03 23.28 6.26
CA ASP A 241 -26.80 22.10 5.86
C ASP A 241 -26.72 21.82 4.35
N GLN A 242 -26.49 22.86 3.54
CA GLN A 242 -26.40 22.75 2.09
C GLN A 242 -24.99 22.46 1.58
N ILE A 243 -23.96 22.81 2.36
CA ILE A 243 -22.55 22.60 1.99
C ILE A 243 -22.10 21.21 2.48
N LYS A 244 -22.11 20.23 1.56
CA LYS A 244 -21.62 18.86 1.82
C LYS A 244 -20.48 18.58 0.86
N MET A 245 -19.23 18.65 1.31
CA MET A 245 -18.01 18.32 0.52
C MET A 245 -18.04 18.91 -0.90
N GLN A 246 -18.52 20.15 -1.05
CA GLN A 246 -18.63 20.80 -2.33
C GLN A 246 -17.28 21.33 -2.79
N ASN A 247 -17.01 21.18 -4.08
CA ASN A 247 -15.78 21.65 -4.69
C ASN A 247 -15.87 23.13 -5.09
N LYS A 248 -14.70 23.75 -5.32
CA LYS A 248 -14.59 25.08 -5.92
C LYS A 248 -15.43 25.16 -7.21
N GLY A 249 -16.17 26.25 -7.36
CA GLY A 249 -17.04 26.52 -8.50
C GLY A 249 -18.48 26.01 -8.36
N SER A 250 -18.80 25.19 -7.36
CA SER A 250 -20.16 24.65 -7.17
C SER A 250 -21.18 25.76 -6.90
N ILE A 251 -22.30 25.72 -7.61
CA ILE A 251 -23.49 26.54 -7.37
C ILE A 251 -24.52 25.69 -6.63
N ILE A 252 -24.95 26.17 -5.47
CA ILE A 252 -25.86 25.45 -4.57
C ILE A 252 -27.16 26.22 -4.44
N GLY A 253 -28.29 25.59 -4.70
CA GLY A 253 -29.58 26.22 -4.60
C GLY A 253 -30.44 26.09 -5.87
N PRO A 254 -31.59 26.83 -5.96
CA PRO A 254 -32.09 27.70 -4.88
C PRO A 254 -32.64 26.89 -3.69
N PHE A 255 -32.41 27.32 -2.47
CA PHE A 255 -33.05 26.78 -1.27
C PHE A 255 -33.78 27.88 -0.51
N ARG A 256 -34.85 27.50 0.17
CA ARG A 256 -35.79 28.42 0.79
C ARG A 256 -35.53 28.63 2.27
N SER A 257 -35.70 29.86 2.73
CA SER A 257 -35.83 30.23 4.14
C SER A 257 -37.14 30.96 4.42
N GLY A 258 -37.34 31.41 5.66
CA GLY A 258 -38.47 32.27 6.03
C GLY A 258 -38.48 33.64 5.33
N VAL A 259 -37.31 34.11 4.89
CA VAL A 259 -37.14 35.48 4.31
C VAL A 259 -36.93 35.50 2.80
N GLY A 260 -36.81 34.34 2.14
CA GLY A 260 -36.59 34.30 0.70
C GLY A 260 -35.90 33.05 0.23
N PHE A 261 -35.38 33.10 -1.02
CA PHE A 261 -34.55 32.08 -1.63
C PHE A 261 -33.08 32.48 -1.59
N HIS A 262 -32.23 31.46 -1.40
CA HIS A 262 -30.79 31.61 -1.30
C HIS A 262 -30.08 30.80 -2.37
N ILE A 263 -28.99 31.34 -2.89
CA ILE A 263 -28.06 30.69 -3.81
C ILE A 263 -26.67 30.89 -3.24
N LEU A 264 -25.91 29.82 -3.10
CA LEU A 264 -24.50 29.88 -2.69
C LEU A 264 -23.59 29.51 -3.86
N LYS A 265 -22.41 30.09 -3.88
CA LYS A 265 -21.30 29.66 -4.72
C LYS A 265 -20.12 29.32 -3.83
N ILE A 266 -19.49 28.21 -4.09
CA ILE A 266 -18.20 27.90 -3.50
C ILE A 266 -17.11 28.54 -4.34
N GLU A 267 -16.62 29.71 -3.87
CA GLU A 267 -15.58 30.47 -4.57
C GLU A 267 -14.23 29.76 -4.51
N ASP A 268 -13.91 29.18 -3.32
CA ASP A 268 -12.70 28.41 -3.09
C ASP A 268 -12.84 27.50 -1.86
N VAL A 269 -11.94 26.50 -1.71
CA VAL A 269 -11.93 25.55 -0.60
C VAL A 269 -10.50 25.35 -0.13
N LYS A 270 -10.29 25.30 1.20
CA LYS A 270 -9.02 24.97 1.84
C LYS A 270 -9.19 23.77 2.76
N GLY A 271 -8.19 22.88 2.82
CA GLY A 271 -8.19 21.72 3.71
C GLY A 271 -9.09 20.57 3.25
N LEU A 272 -9.78 20.68 2.11
CA LEU A 272 -10.54 19.57 1.54
C LEU A 272 -9.58 18.64 0.78
N GLU A 273 -9.29 17.49 1.38
CA GLU A 273 -8.54 16.43 0.72
C GLU A 273 -9.53 15.57 -0.10
N THR A 274 -9.64 15.85 -1.39
CA THR A 274 -10.41 15.02 -2.32
C THR A 274 -9.47 14.10 -3.09
N VAL A 275 -9.88 12.85 -3.24
CA VAL A 275 -9.19 11.88 -4.08
C VAL A 275 -9.95 11.76 -5.40
N ALA A 276 -9.54 12.57 -6.38
CA ALA A 276 -10.05 12.47 -7.73
C ALA A 276 -9.22 11.46 -8.52
N VAL A 277 -9.88 10.47 -9.11
CA VAL A 277 -9.25 9.44 -9.93
C VAL A 277 -9.76 9.55 -11.36
N THR A 278 -8.85 9.51 -12.33
CA THR A 278 -9.22 9.43 -13.74
C THR A 278 -9.63 8.00 -14.08
N GLU A 279 -10.87 7.80 -14.50
CA GLU A 279 -11.31 6.56 -15.14
C GLU A 279 -11.29 6.73 -16.65
N VAL A 280 -10.85 5.68 -17.34
CA VAL A 280 -10.76 5.61 -18.79
C VAL A 280 -11.74 4.57 -19.30
N ASN A 281 -12.61 4.95 -20.20
CA ASN A 281 -13.40 4.02 -21.00
C ASN A 281 -12.60 3.67 -22.24
N ALA A 282 -12.32 2.38 -22.42
CA ALA A 282 -11.52 1.88 -23.52
C ALA A 282 -12.12 0.58 -24.09
N ARG A 283 -11.72 0.26 -25.32
CA ARG A 283 -11.95 -1.05 -25.91
C ARG A 283 -10.67 -1.60 -26.52
N HIS A 284 -10.52 -2.92 -26.57
CA HIS A 284 -9.29 -3.54 -27.06
C HIS A 284 -9.54 -4.77 -27.92
N ILE A 285 -8.50 -5.15 -28.67
CA ILE A 285 -8.41 -6.42 -29.39
C ILE A 285 -7.16 -7.13 -28.90
N LEU A 286 -7.31 -8.37 -28.43
CA LEU A 286 -6.22 -9.25 -27.99
C LEU A 286 -5.99 -10.35 -29.02
N ILE A 287 -4.74 -10.51 -29.47
CA ILE A 287 -4.27 -11.65 -30.26
C ILE A 287 -3.17 -12.37 -29.50
N LYS A 288 -3.37 -13.65 -29.20
CA LYS A 288 -2.38 -14.48 -28.49
C LYS A 288 -1.52 -15.21 -29.50
N PRO A 289 -0.17 -15.11 -29.43
CA PRO A 289 0.72 -15.96 -30.21
C PRO A 289 0.46 -17.44 -29.90
N THR A 290 0.59 -18.27 -30.91
CA THR A 290 0.41 -19.74 -30.83
C THR A 290 1.52 -20.43 -31.59
N VAL A 291 1.54 -21.76 -31.60
CA VAL A 291 2.48 -22.55 -32.40
C VAL A 291 2.38 -22.22 -33.92
N ILE A 292 1.19 -21.80 -34.37
CA ILE A 292 0.92 -21.48 -35.77
C ILE A 292 1.07 -19.97 -36.04
N LEU A 293 0.75 -19.12 -35.07
CA LEU A 293 0.81 -17.67 -35.18
C LEU A 293 1.96 -17.13 -34.32
N SER A 294 3.04 -16.73 -34.96
CA SER A 294 4.20 -16.14 -34.28
C SER A 294 3.85 -14.77 -33.70
N ASP A 295 4.71 -14.27 -32.78
CA ASP A 295 4.63 -12.90 -32.25
C ASP A 295 4.57 -11.85 -33.37
N GLU A 296 5.42 -11.96 -34.38
CA GLU A 296 5.45 -11.06 -35.52
C GLU A 296 4.19 -11.17 -36.37
N GLY A 297 3.64 -12.39 -36.50
CA GLY A 297 2.35 -12.62 -37.16
C GLY A 297 1.20 -11.94 -36.46
N ALA A 298 1.13 -12.05 -35.12
CA ALA A 298 0.11 -11.39 -34.32
C ALA A 298 0.18 -9.86 -34.42
N LYS A 299 1.39 -9.31 -34.33
CA LYS A 299 1.64 -7.87 -34.51
C LYS A 299 1.22 -7.39 -35.92
N LYS A 300 1.58 -8.14 -36.95
CA LYS A 300 1.21 -7.81 -38.34
C LYS A 300 -0.31 -7.83 -38.55
N GLN A 301 -1.01 -8.80 -37.94
CA GLN A 301 -2.45 -8.90 -37.99
C GLN A 301 -3.12 -7.67 -37.34
N LEU A 302 -2.64 -7.23 -36.16
CA LEU A 302 -3.15 -6.04 -35.50
C LEU A 302 -2.86 -4.76 -36.28
N ASN A 303 -1.69 -4.64 -36.91
CA ASN A 303 -1.38 -3.53 -37.81
C ASN A 303 -2.38 -3.46 -38.98
N GLU A 304 -2.72 -4.60 -39.56
CA GLU A 304 -3.74 -4.66 -40.62
C GLU A 304 -5.11 -4.25 -40.10
N PHE A 305 -5.47 -4.61 -38.87
CA PHE A 305 -6.73 -4.15 -38.27
C PHE A 305 -6.73 -2.62 -38.10
N VAL A 306 -5.67 -2.03 -37.54
CA VAL A 306 -5.53 -0.57 -37.44
C VAL A 306 -5.65 0.11 -38.81
N ARG A 307 -4.99 -0.44 -39.87
CA ARG A 307 -5.11 0.06 -41.23
C ARG A 307 -6.55 0.05 -41.72
N ARG A 308 -7.26 -1.09 -41.58
CA ARG A 308 -8.62 -1.26 -42.02
C ARG A 308 -9.60 -0.31 -41.32
N ILE A 309 -9.40 -0.11 -40.02
CA ILE A 309 -10.23 0.83 -39.23
C ILE A 309 -9.99 2.25 -39.74
N LYS A 310 -8.74 2.67 -39.89
CA LYS A 310 -8.38 4.02 -40.39
C LYS A 310 -8.89 4.27 -41.84
N ALA A 311 -8.95 3.22 -42.63
CA ALA A 311 -9.50 3.30 -44.01
C ALA A 311 -11.03 3.24 -44.07
N GLY A 312 -11.74 3.00 -42.96
CA GLY A 312 -13.18 2.83 -42.91
C GLY A 312 -13.67 1.50 -43.53
N GLU A 313 -12.78 0.54 -43.75
CA GLU A 313 -13.08 -0.79 -44.31
C GLU A 313 -13.71 -1.73 -43.25
N ALA A 314 -13.51 -1.45 -41.97
CA ALA A 314 -14.08 -2.18 -40.83
C ALA A 314 -14.19 -1.26 -39.60
N THR A 315 -15.08 -1.60 -38.66
CA THR A 315 -15.13 -0.91 -37.38
C THR A 315 -14.27 -1.68 -36.35
N PHE A 316 -13.82 -0.97 -35.30
CA PHE A 316 -13.13 -1.60 -34.20
C PHE A 316 -13.96 -2.72 -33.56
N ALA A 317 -15.27 -2.43 -33.32
CA ALA A 317 -16.25 -3.37 -32.79
C ALA A 317 -16.34 -4.68 -33.58
N GLN A 318 -16.47 -4.57 -34.90
CA GLN A 318 -16.54 -5.74 -35.79
C GLN A 318 -15.29 -6.60 -35.69
N LEU A 319 -14.09 -5.98 -35.66
CA LEU A 319 -12.83 -6.72 -35.58
C LEU A 319 -12.62 -7.30 -34.17
N ALA A 320 -13.06 -6.60 -33.12
CA ALA A 320 -13.01 -7.11 -31.75
C ALA A 320 -13.89 -8.35 -31.59
N SER A 321 -15.17 -8.28 -31.98
CA SER A 321 -16.11 -9.41 -31.90
C SER A 321 -15.66 -10.62 -32.74
N GLN A 322 -15.00 -10.38 -33.87
CA GLN A 322 -14.63 -11.45 -34.79
C GLN A 322 -13.29 -12.08 -34.45
N TYR A 323 -12.32 -11.32 -33.94
CA TYR A 323 -10.93 -11.76 -33.84
C TYR A 323 -10.33 -11.66 -32.44
N SER A 324 -10.92 -10.88 -31.52
CA SER A 324 -10.35 -10.75 -30.18
C SER A 324 -10.41 -12.07 -29.43
N GLN A 325 -9.29 -12.44 -28.82
CA GLN A 325 -9.15 -13.64 -27.99
C GLN A 325 -9.27 -13.30 -26.49
N ASP A 326 -9.82 -12.12 -26.16
CA ASP A 326 -10.18 -11.78 -24.79
C ASP A 326 -11.63 -12.24 -24.51
N PRO A 327 -11.82 -13.29 -23.67
CA PRO A 327 -13.17 -13.82 -23.41
C PRO A 327 -14.06 -12.84 -22.64
N GLY A 328 -13.46 -11.85 -21.95
CA GLY A 328 -14.19 -10.86 -21.14
C GLY A 328 -14.84 -9.77 -21.97
N SER A 329 -14.24 -9.36 -23.07
CA SER A 329 -14.68 -8.19 -23.85
C SER A 329 -15.04 -8.49 -25.31
N ALA A 330 -14.55 -9.59 -25.90
CA ALA A 330 -14.78 -9.88 -27.34
C ALA A 330 -16.26 -9.87 -27.72
N ALA A 331 -17.13 -10.46 -26.91
CA ALA A 331 -18.59 -10.49 -27.17
C ALA A 331 -19.28 -9.13 -26.92
N GLN A 332 -18.55 -8.16 -26.38
CA GLN A 332 -19.01 -6.79 -26.10
C GLN A 332 -18.20 -5.78 -26.93
N ASP A 333 -17.91 -6.12 -28.18
CA ASP A 333 -17.21 -5.24 -29.13
C ASP A 333 -15.80 -4.79 -28.67
N GLY A 334 -15.20 -5.56 -27.73
CA GLY A 334 -13.93 -5.27 -27.11
C GLY A 334 -14.00 -4.27 -25.95
N GLU A 335 -15.19 -3.83 -25.53
CA GLU A 335 -15.36 -2.82 -24.50
C GLU A 335 -14.96 -3.33 -23.12
N LEU A 336 -14.22 -2.48 -22.38
CA LEU A 336 -13.74 -2.71 -21.01
C LEU A 336 -14.53 -1.86 -19.99
N GLY A 337 -15.34 -0.90 -20.48
CA GLY A 337 -16.02 0.08 -19.64
C GLY A 337 -15.05 1.07 -18.97
N TYR A 338 -15.58 1.86 -18.05
CA TYR A 338 -14.79 2.80 -17.26
C TYR A 338 -13.99 2.06 -16.18
N GLN A 339 -12.67 2.11 -16.28
CA GLN A 339 -11.76 1.53 -15.32
C GLN A 339 -10.65 2.51 -14.95
N THR A 340 -10.11 2.39 -13.73
CA THR A 340 -8.89 3.10 -13.37
C THR A 340 -7.70 2.42 -14.05
N PRO A 341 -6.77 3.19 -14.66
CA PRO A 341 -5.59 2.63 -15.32
C PRO A 341 -4.77 1.67 -14.45
N ASP A 342 -4.79 1.85 -13.13
CA ASP A 342 -4.05 1.01 -12.17
C ASP A 342 -4.53 -0.45 -12.10
N LEU A 343 -5.68 -0.78 -12.68
CA LEU A 343 -6.18 -2.16 -12.78
C LEU A 343 -5.51 -2.96 -13.90
N TYR A 344 -4.83 -2.29 -14.82
CA TYR A 344 -4.18 -2.94 -15.96
C TYR A 344 -2.71 -3.24 -15.71
N VAL A 345 -2.18 -4.20 -16.45
CA VAL A 345 -0.73 -4.45 -16.49
C VAL A 345 0.01 -3.22 -17.03
N PRO A 346 1.29 -3.00 -16.64
CA PRO A 346 1.99 -1.74 -16.89
C PRO A 346 1.97 -1.25 -18.34
N GLU A 347 2.14 -2.16 -19.30
CA GLU A 347 2.18 -1.82 -20.72
C GLU A 347 0.81 -1.34 -21.22
N PHE A 348 -0.27 -1.98 -20.77
CA PHE A 348 -1.64 -1.60 -21.12
C PHE A 348 -2.02 -0.28 -20.42
N LYS A 349 -1.68 -0.15 -19.14
CA LYS A 349 -1.86 1.08 -18.36
C LYS A 349 -1.23 2.28 -19.08
N HIS A 350 0.01 2.15 -19.51
CA HIS A 350 0.72 3.22 -20.23
C HIS A 350 -0.06 3.68 -21.47
N GLN A 351 -0.60 2.74 -22.24
CA GLN A 351 -1.38 3.09 -23.46
C GLN A 351 -2.64 3.86 -23.11
N VAL A 352 -3.44 3.36 -22.16
CA VAL A 352 -4.70 4.03 -21.80
C VAL A 352 -4.50 5.38 -21.09
N GLU A 353 -3.34 5.62 -20.48
CA GLU A 353 -3.01 6.91 -19.87
C GLU A 353 -2.56 7.95 -20.91
N THR A 354 -1.79 7.54 -21.90
CA THR A 354 -1.12 8.46 -22.83
C THR A 354 -1.89 8.71 -24.12
N LEU A 355 -2.72 7.75 -24.55
CA LEU A 355 -3.43 7.84 -25.83
C LEU A 355 -4.52 8.92 -25.77
N PRO A 356 -4.66 9.81 -26.75
CA PRO A 356 -5.79 10.73 -26.83
C PRO A 356 -7.13 10.01 -26.97
N VAL A 357 -8.21 10.62 -26.45
CA VAL A 357 -9.59 10.12 -26.69
C VAL A 357 -9.89 10.04 -28.17
N GLY A 358 -10.51 8.96 -28.61
CA GLY A 358 -10.81 8.66 -30.01
C GLY A 358 -9.62 8.12 -30.82
N SER A 359 -8.48 7.85 -30.17
CA SER A 359 -7.28 7.33 -30.84
C SER A 359 -7.08 5.84 -30.59
N ILE A 360 -6.51 5.16 -31.58
CA ILE A 360 -6.14 3.75 -31.53
C ILE A 360 -4.63 3.65 -31.38
N SER A 361 -4.15 2.78 -30.47
CA SER A 361 -2.73 2.52 -30.28
C SER A 361 -2.09 1.81 -31.46
N GLU A 362 -0.76 1.91 -31.58
CA GLU A 362 0.02 0.89 -32.29
C GLU A 362 -0.05 -0.45 -31.52
N PRO A 363 0.18 -1.60 -32.22
CA PRO A 363 0.23 -2.90 -31.55
C PRO A 363 1.33 -2.93 -30.48
N PHE A 364 0.96 -3.32 -29.25
CA PHE A 364 1.87 -3.48 -28.13
C PHE A 364 1.68 -4.85 -27.45
N LYS A 365 2.74 -5.32 -26.78
CA LYS A 365 2.77 -6.64 -26.15
C LYS A 365 2.62 -6.52 -24.64
N THR A 366 1.84 -7.44 -24.04
CA THR A 366 1.75 -7.66 -22.61
C THR A 366 2.01 -9.13 -22.29
N VAL A 367 1.93 -9.52 -21.03
CA VAL A 367 1.97 -10.93 -20.61
C VAL A 367 0.80 -11.76 -21.16
N HIS A 368 -0.28 -11.12 -21.60
CA HIS A 368 -1.48 -11.78 -22.13
C HIS A 368 -1.43 -12.00 -23.64
N GLY A 369 -0.57 -11.31 -24.38
CA GLY A 369 -0.44 -11.35 -25.82
C GLY A 369 -0.25 -9.96 -26.43
N TRP A 370 -0.60 -9.83 -27.71
CA TRP A 370 -0.54 -8.58 -28.46
C TRP A 370 -1.89 -7.86 -28.44
N HIS A 371 -1.86 -6.56 -28.24
CA HIS A 371 -3.06 -5.72 -28.14
C HIS A 371 -3.01 -4.53 -29.08
N ILE A 372 -4.18 -4.06 -29.48
CA ILE A 372 -4.47 -2.67 -29.80
C ILE A 372 -5.57 -2.18 -28.88
N VAL A 373 -5.54 -0.92 -28.48
CA VAL A 373 -6.54 -0.31 -27.62
C VAL A 373 -7.00 1.01 -28.23
N GLU A 374 -8.29 1.31 -28.07
CA GLU A 374 -8.88 2.61 -28.38
C GLU A 374 -9.45 3.20 -27.10
N VAL A 375 -9.12 4.46 -26.84
CA VAL A 375 -9.67 5.22 -25.71
C VAL A 375 -10.93 5.92 -26.18
N LEU A 376 -12.07 5.57 -25.59
CA LEU A 376 -13.38 6.11 -25.96
C LEU A 376 -13.70 7.39 -25.19
N ASP A 377 -13.37 7.45 -23.92
CA ASP A 377 -13.67 8.58 -23.04
C ASP A 377 -12.79 8.59 -21.79
N ARG A 378 -12.73 9.74 -21.10
CA ARG A 378 -12.11 9.92 -19.78
C ARG A 378 -13.01 10.73 -18.89
N ARG A 379 -13.11 10.32 -17.61
CA ARG A 379 -13.84 11.08 -16.61
C ARG A 379 -13.08 11.16 -15.30
N GLN A 380 -13.30 12.23 -14.57
CA GLN A 380 -12.84 12.36 -13.19
C GLN A 380 -13.94 11.85 -12.25
N VAL A 381 -13.57 10.95 -11.34
CA VAL A 381 -14.49 10.40 -10.34
C VAL A 381 -13.93 10.70 -8.97
N ASP A 382 -14.76 11.26 -8.10
CA ASP A 382 -14.41 11.44 -6.70
C ASP A 382 -14.45 10.08 -5.99
N ARG A 383 -13.30 9.65 -5.50
CA ARG A 383 -13.10 8.41 -4.74
C ARG A 383 -12.74 8.68 -3.28
N THR A 384 -13.01 9.89 -2.78
CA THR A 384 -12.64 10.31 -1.41
C THR A 384 -13.23 9.38 -0.35
N ASP A 385 -14.51 9.00 -0.47
CA ASP A 385 -15.15 8.04 0.44
C ASP A 385 -14.45 6.68 0.43
N SER A 386 -14.18 6.13 -0.76
CA SER A 386 -13.47 4.86 -0.91
C SER A 386 -12.04 4.94 -0.36
N ALA A 387 -11.34 6.05 -0.56
CA ALA A 387 -10.00 6.28 -0.03
C ALA A 387 -10.02 6.34 1.51
N MET A 388 -11.02 7.01 2.11
CA MET A 388 -11.20 7.05 3.57
C MET A 388 -11.51 5.67 4.14
N LYS A 389 -12.39 4.89 3.51
CA LYS A 389 -12.68 3.51 3.91
C LYS A 389 -11.45 2.61 3.80
N ASN A 390 -10.66 2.74 2.73
CA ASN A 390 -9.40 2.01 2.59
C ASN A 390 -8.37 2.42 3.66
N LYS A 391 -8.29 3.70 4.02
CA LYS A 391 -7.45 4.20 5.12
C LYS A 391 -7.91 3.61 6.45
N ALA A 392 -9.19 3.68 6.74
CA ALA A 392 -9.80 3.12 7.95
C ALA A 392 -9.56 1.60 8.06
N TYR A 393 -9.76 0.86 6.97
CA TYR A 393 -9.49 -0.58 6.92
C TYR A 393 -8.03 -0.89 7.26
N ARG A 394 -7.06 -0.16 6.67
CA ARG A 394 -5.63 -0.37 6.96
C ARG A 394 -5.28 -0.09 8.43
N ILE A 395 -5.88 0.96 9.02
CA ILE A 395 -5.67 1.29 10.43
C ILE A 395 -6.21 0.17 11.32
N LEU A 396 -7.45 -0.29 11.07
CA LEU A 396 -8.08 -1.38 11.80
C LEU A 396 -7.30 -2.69 11.65
N PHE A 397 -6.88 -3.00 10.42
CA PHE A 397 -6.09 -4.19 10.14
C PHE A 397 -4.78 -4.18 10.93
N ASN A 398 -4.00 -3.11 10.86
CA ASN A 398 -2.72 -3.01 11.55
C ASN A 398 -2.90 -3.12 13.08
N ARG A 399 -3.93 -2.47 13.64
CA ARG A 399 -4.23 -2.56 15.07
C ARG A 399 -4.58 -3.99 15.47
N LYS A 400 -5.57 -4.61 14.81
CA LYS A 400 -5.97 -5.99 15.10
C LYS A 400 -4.86 -6.99 14.83
N PHE A 401 -4.04 -6.76 13.81
CA PHE A 401 -2.89 -7.60 13.52
C PHE A 401 -1.88 -7.58 14.67
N ASN A 402 -1.55 -6.42 15.22
CA ASN A 402 -0.61 -6.31 16.33
C ASN A 402 -1.16 -6.96 17.62
N GLU A 403 -2.46 -6.77 17.89
CA GLU A 403 -3.15 -7.39 19.02
C GLU A 403 -3.16 -8.92 18.89
N GLU A 404 -3.59 -9.44 17.74
CA GLU A 404 -3.65 -10.88 17.48
C GLU A 404 -2.26 -11.53 17.41
N ALA A 405 -1.25 -10.83 16.86
CA ALA A 405 0.13 -11.33 16.85
C ALA A 405 0.68 -11.47 18.27
N GLY A 406 0.39 -10.51 19.16
CA GLY A 406 0.74 -10.59 20.57
C GLY A 406 0.07 -11.77 21.27
N ALA A 407 -1.26 -11.92 21.09
CA ALA A 407 -2.03 -13.02 21.64
C ALA A 407 -1.52 -14.39 21.12
N TRP A 408 -1.29 -14.49 19.82
CA TRP A 408 -0.77 -15.72 19.21
C TRP A 408 0.61 -16.11 19.76
N MET A 409 1.53 -15.16 19.94
CA MET A 409 2.85 -15.44 20.56
C MET A 409 2.71 -15.93 22.01
N GLN A 410 1.79 -15.33 22.78
CA GLN A 410 1.51 -15.77 24.15
C GLN A 410 0.91 -17.18 24.17
N GLU A 411 -0.01 -17.51 23.25
CA GLU A 411 -0.56 -18.86 23.11
C GLU A 411 0.53 -19.89 22.76
N LEU A 412 1.41 -19.57 21.81
CA LEU A 412 2.53 -20.44 21.45
C LEU A 412 3.41 -20.70 22.67
N ARG A 413 3.76 -19.64 23.40
CA ARG A 413 4.61 -19.76 24.60
C ARG A 413 3.95 -20.57 25.70
N ALA A 414 2.65 -20.36 25.95
CA ALA A 414 1.90 -21.06 26.99
C ALA A 414 1.67 -22.54 26.67
N SER A 415 1.58 -22.91 25.39
CA SER A 415 1.35 -24.31 24.96
C SER A 415 2.64 -25.10 24.77
N ALA A 416 3.79 -24.43 24.77
CA ALA A 416 5.08 -25.05 24.51
C ALA A 416 5.65 -25.74 25.76
N PHE A 417 6.30 -26.88 25.58
CA PHE A 417 7.22 -27.43 26.56
C PHE A 417 8.53 -26.65 26.51
N VAL A 418 8.90 -26.02 27.62
CA VAL A 418 10.16 -25.27 27.76
C VAL A 418 10.86 -25.67 29.06
N GLU A 419 12.09 -26.14 28.94
CA GLU A 419 12.94 -26.49 30.05
C GLU A 419 14.27 -25.72 29.93
N ILE A 420 14.56 -24.92 30.96
CA ILE A 420 15.87 -24.23 31.09
C ILE A 420 16.81 -25.19 31.76
N VAL A 421 17.92 -25.54 31.10
CA VAL A 421 18.93 -26.44 31.64
C VAL A 421 19.86 -25.61 32.51
N ASP A 422 19.78 -25.81 33.81
CA ASP A 422 20.67 -25.16 34.79
C ASP A 422 22.07 -25.77 34.76
N ASP A 423 23.11 -24.94 34.68
CA ASP A 423 24.55 -25.33 34.76
C ASP A 423 24.95 -25.98 36.09
N ASN A 424 24.01 -26.24 37.01
CA ASN A 424 24.31 -26.66 38.40
C ASN A 424 24.33 -28.18 38.64
N ASN A 425 24.38 -29.02 37.59
CA ASN A 425 24.38 -30.48 37.77
C ASN A 425 25.75 -31.18 37.56
N ASP A 426 26.89 -30.48 37.78
CA ASP A 426 28.19 -31.11 37.94
C ASP A 426 28.69 -30.87 39.37
N ASN A 427 28.26 -31.76 40.31
CA ASN A 427 28.92 -32.09 41.57
C ASN A 427 29.18 -33.59 41.67
#